data_4491ed38afa78a65cd9554e556c3cfae
#
_entry.id   4491ed38afa78a65cd9554e556c3cfae
#
_cell.length_a   1.000
_cell.length_b   1.000
_cell.length_c   1.000
_cell.angle_alpha   90.00
_cell.angle_beta   90.00
_cell.angle_gamma   90.00
#
_symmetry.space_group_name_H-M   'P 1'
#
loop_
_entity.id
_entity.type
_entity.pdbx_description
1 polymer ?
#
loop_
_entity_poly.entity_id
_entity_poly.type
_entity_poly.pdbx_seq_one_letter_code
_entity_poly.pdbx_strand_id
1 'polypeptide(L)'
;MAEDRIEIRGLRLRCIIGFNPEERIHQQDVVIDMTFLTDLRPGGLTDDPADIFNYKTANKAVIRFVEASAFNTIEALAAGIARVCVVECGAPRVQVSVWKPGALRYTDTVGVTIERTAADFQ
;
A
#
# COMPACT_ATOMS: atom_id res chain seq x y z
N MET A 1 -21.21 9.81 -7.42
CA MET A 1 -20.68 10.73 -6.39
C MET A 1 -19.18 10.67 -6.35
N ALA A 2 -18.55 11.83 -6.26
CA ALA A 2 -17.12 11.88 -6.06
C ALA A 2 -16.79 11.35 -4.65
N GLU A 3 -15.76 10.52 -4.55
CA GLU A 3 -15.27 10.06 -3.28
C GLU A 3 -14.12 10.93 -2.82
N ASP A 4 -14.10 11.24 -1.53
CA ASP A 4 -12.94 11.89 -0.93
C ASP A 4 -11.80 10.87 -0.80
N ARG A 5 -10.58 11.34 -0.66
CA ARG A 5 -9.43 10.45 -0.57
C ARG A 5 -8.34 10.99 0.33
N ILE A 6 -7.63 10.08 0.97
CA ILE A 6 -6.39 10.35 1.67
C ILE A 6 -5.29 9.67 0.86
N GLU A 7 -4.21 10.38 0.56
CA GLU A 7 -3.13 9.83 -0.24
C GLU A 7 -1.83 9.80 0.57
N ILE A 8 -1.21 8.63 0.63
CA ILE A 8 0.17 8.46 1.11
C ILE A 8 0.99 8.16 -0.13
N ARG A 9 1.96 9.00 -0.44
CA ARG A 9 2.71 8.92 -1.68
C ARG A 9 4.19 8.77 -1.42
N GLY A 10 4.83 7.89 -2.20
CA GLY A 10 6.28 7.75 -2.18
C GLY A 10 6.84 7.11 -0.93
N LEU A 11 6.10 6.18 -0.31
CA LEU A 11 6.61 5.41 0.81
C LEU A 11 7.69 4.46 0.30
N ARG A 12 8.95 4.76 0.60
CA ARG A 12 10.08 3.98 0.12
C ARG A 12 10.57 3.04 1.21
N LEU A 13 10.53 1.74 0.91
CA LEU A 13 10.93 0.69 1.84
C LEU A 13 11.86 -0.29 1.14
N ARG A 14 12.49 -1.16 1.93
CA ARG A 14 13.32 -2.23 1.39
C ARG A 14 12.78 -3.57 1.88
N CYS A 15 12.75 -4.54 0.97
CA CYS A 15 12.30 -5.90 1.29
C CYS A 15 12.86 -6.89 0.28
N ILE A 16 12.69 -8.17 0.59
CA ILE A 16 12.97 -9.25 -0.37
C ILE A 16 11.79 -9.27 -1.35
N ILE A 17 12.07 -9.12 -2.62
CA ILE A 17 11.04 -9.10 -3.66
C ILE A 17 11.63 -9.58 -4.99
N GLY A 18 10.94 -10.49 -5.66
CA GLY A 18 11.39 -11.06 -6.91
C GLY A 18 11.66 -12.56 -6.79
N PHE A 19 11.69 -13.26 -7.93
CA PHE A 19 11.85 -14.72 -7.95
C PHE A 19 13.19 -15.20 -8.54
N ASN A 20 14.06 -14.28 -8.95
CA ASN A 20 15.40 -14.64 -9.36
C ASN A 20 16.25 -14.97 -8.12
N PRO A 21 17.20 -15.92 -8.21
CA PRO A 21 17.98 -16.35 -7.04
C PRO A 21 18.60 -15.20 -6.26
N GLU A 22 19.19 -14.22 -6.94
CA GLU A 22 19.83 -13.07 -6.28
C GLU A 22 18.82 -12.20 -5.54
N GLU A 23 17.61 -12.09 -6.07
CA GLU A 23 16.54 -11.31 -5.46
C GLU A 23 16.03 -11.92 -4.16
N ARG A 24 16.23 -13.24 -3.97
CA ARG A 24 15.79 -13.93 -2.77
C ARG A 24 16.72 -13.71 -1.57
N ILE A 25 17.92 -13.19 -1.79
CA ILE A 25 18.91 -12.99 -0.74
C ILE A 25 19.29 -11.54 -0.51
N HIS A 26 18.88 -10.62 -1.39
CA HIS A 26 19.20 -9.20 -1.28
C HIS A 26 17.93 -8.37 -1.25
N GLN A 27 17.83 -7.46 -0.28
CA GLN A 27 16.72 -6.51 -0.24
C GLN A 27 16.82 -5.52 -1.38
N GLN A 28 15.66 -5.11 -1.87
CA GLN A 28 15.53 -4.12 -2.93
C GLN A 28 14.59 -3.00 -2.49
N ASP A 29 14.72 -1.85 -3.14
CA ASP A 29 13.81 -0.74 -2.93
C ASP A 29 12.45 -1.05 -3.56
N VAL A 30 11.39 -0.73 -2.84
CA VAL A 30 10.05 -0.62 -3.39
C VAL A 30 9.50 0.74 -2.99
N VAL A 31 8.69 1.33 -3.87
CA VAL A 31 8.01 2.59 -3.60
C VAL A 31 6.52 2.33 -3.64
N ILE A 32 5.81 2.73 -2.60
CA ILE A 32 4.40 2.41 -2.42
C ILE A 32 3.60 3.70 -2.34
N ASP A 33 2.52 3.74 -3.11
CA ASP A 33 1.51 4.79 -3.02
C ASP A 33 0.20 4.14 -2.57
N MET A 34 -0.47 4.77 -1.63
CA MET A 34 -1.76 4.30 -1.13
C MET A 34 -2.77 5.43 -1.17
N THR A 35 -3.93 5.14 -1.75
CA THR A 35 -5.06 6.08 -1.77
C THR A 35 -6.21 5.43 -1.04
N PHE A 36 -6.60 6.02 0.09
CA PHE A 36 -7.74 5.56 0.89
C PHE A 36 -8.97 6.33 0.46
N LEU A 37 -9.93 5.63 -0.13
CA LEU A 37 -11.19 6.23 -0.58
C LEU A 37 -12.17 6.16 0.58
N THR A 38 -12.44 7.28 1.20
CA THR A 38 -13.23 7.38 2.42
C THR A 38 -13.91 8.76 2.48
N ASP A 39 -14.98 8.84 3.26
CA ASP A 39 -15.70 10.10 3.44
C ASP A 39 -14.98 10.97 4.47
N LEU A 40 -14.49 12.13 4.06
CA LEU A 40 -13.76 13.05 4.93
C LEU A 40 -14.66 14.13 5.56
N ARG A 41 -15.96 14.12 5.27
CA ARG A 41 -16.88 15.14 5.78
C ARG A 41 -17.00 15.11 7.31
N PRO A 42 -17.12 13.94 7.98
CA PRO A 42 -17.24 13.94 9.44
C PRO A 42 -16.10 14.66 10.14
N GLY A 43 -14.85 14.28 9.83
CA GLY A 43 -13.68 14.93 10.42
C GLY A 43 -13.53 16.40 10.04
N GLY A 44 -13.90 16.73 8.81
CA GLY A 44 -13.89 18.12 8.35
C GLY A 44 -14.87 19.03 9.07
N LEU A 45 -15.97 18.46 9.55
CA LEU A 45 -16.99 19.22 10.29
C LEU A 45 -16.67 19.33 11.78
N THR A 46 -16.14 18.26 12.38
CA THR A 46 -15.97 18.20 13.84
C THR A 46 -14.57 18.55 14.31
N ASP A 47 -13.58 18.40 13.43
CA ASP A 47 -12.16 18.51 13.77
C ASP A 47 -11.74 17.54 14.90
N ASP A 48 -12.50 16.45 15.06
CA ASP A 48 -12.25 15.44 16.09
C ASP A 48 -11.47 14.27 15.48
N PRO A 49 -10.30 13.91 16.01
CA PRO A 49 -9.54 12.77 15.54
C PRO A 49 -10.30 11.44 15.51
N ALA A 50 -11.33 11.30 16.36
CA ALA A 50 -12.18 10.11 16.39
C ALA A 50 -13.03 9.96 15.12
N ASP A 51 -13.22 11.02 14.36
CA ASP A 51 -14.07 11.03 13.17
C ASP A 51 -13.29 10.89 11.86
N ILE A 52 -12.00 10.52 11.94
CA ILE A 52 -11.16 10.36 10.77
C ILE A 52 -10.65 8.92 10.66
N PHE A 53 -10.31 8.52 9.43
CA PHE A 53 -9.53 7.31 9.22
C PHE A 53 -8.08 7.54 9.67
N ASN A 54 -7.55 6.67 10.52
CA ASN A 54 -6.21 6.85 11.07
C ASN A 54 -5.14 6.33 10.09
N TYR A 55 -4.70 7.20 9.19
CA TYR A 55 -3.69 6.87 8.19
C TYR A 55 -2.30 6.63 8.80
N LYS A 56 -2.01 7.17 9.99
CA LYS A 56 -0.75 6.90 10.69
C LYS A 56 -0.65 5.44 11.12
N THR A 57 -1.73 4.90 11.67
CA THR A 57 -1.81 3.50 12.05
C THR A 57 -1.68 2.60 10.83
N ALA A 58 -2.37 2.94 9.75
CA ALA A 58 -2.30 2.19 8.50
C ALA A 58 -0.88 2.21 7.93
N ASN A 59 -0.23 3.37 7.92
CA ASN A 59 1.13 3.50 7.41
C ASN A 59 2.11 2.64 8.21
N LYS A 60 2.02 2.66 9.54
CA LYS A 60 2.87 1.83 10.41
C LYS A 60 2.66 0.34 10.16
N ALA A 61 1.41 -0.08 10.00
CA ALA A 61 1.08 -1.48 9.74
C ALA A 61 1.65 -1.94 8.40
N VAL A 62 1.55 -1.10 7.38
CA VAL A 62 2.10 -1.39 6.05
C VAL A 62 3.62 -1.47 6.08
N ILE A 63 4.29 -0.55 6.75
CA ILE A 63 5.76 -0.57 6.91
C ILE A 63 6.19 -1.91 7.51
N ARG A 64 5.57 -2.31 8.62
CA ARG A 64 5.89 -3.56 9.30
C ARG A 64 5.67 -4.77 8.41
N PHE A 65 4.54 -4.78 7.71
CA PHE A 65 4.20 -5.87 6.80
C PHE A 65 5.21 -6.00 5.65
N VAL A 66 5.52 -4.89 4.99
CA VAL A 66 6.42 -4.88 3.84
C VAL A 66 7.84 -5.27 4.22
N GLU A 67 8.36 -4.70 5.32
CA GLU A 67 9.73 -4.97 5.75
C GLU A 67 9.95 -6.43 6.14
N ALA A 68 8.91 -7.11 6.58
CA ALA A 68 8.97 -8.54 6.93
C ALA A 68 8.61 -9.45 5.74
N SER A 69 8.24 -8.91 4.59
CA SER A 69 7.75 -9.70 3.46
C SER A 69 8.87 -10.23 2.57
N ALA A 70 8.54 -11.28 1.82
CA ALA A 70 9.47 -11.89 0.87
C ALA A 70 8.69 -12.47 -0.32
N PHE A 71 7.84 -11.66 -0.93
CA PHE A 71 7.03 -12.09 -2.07
C PHE A 71 7.85 -12.26 -3.34
N ASN A 72 7.42 -13.16 -4.21
CA ASN A 72 8.03 -13.34 -5.51
C ASN A 72 7.64 -12.26 -6.51
N THR A 73 6.45 -11.68 -6.34
CA THR A 73 5.90 -10.71 -7.31
C THR A 73 5.40 -9.46 -6.62
N ILE A 74 5.47 -8.33 -7.32
CA ILE A 74 4.89 -7.08 -6.80
C ILE A 74 3.36 -7.13 -6.78
N GLU A 75 2.75 -7.98 -7.60
CA GLU A 75 1.30 -8.21 -7.58
C GLU A 75 0.88 -8.79 -6.22
N ALA A 76 1.57 -9.80 -5.73
CA ALA A 76 1.29 -10.40 -4.44
C ALA A 76 1.58 -9.42 -3.29
N LEU A 77 2.65 -8.66 -3.40
CA LEU A 77 2.97 -7.62 -2.40
C LEU A 77 1.86 -6.57 -2.34
N ALA A 78 1.40 -6.09 -3.50
CA ALA A 78 0.32 -5.10 -3.56
C ALA A 78 -0.98 -5.65 -2.94
N ALA A 79 -1.33 -6.90 -3.24
CA ALA A 79 -2.52 -7.55 -2.65
C ALA A 79 -2.39 -7.66 -1.14
N GLY A 80 -1.22 -8.03 -0.64
CA GLY A 80 -0.95 -8.11 0.80
C GLY A 80 -1.07 -6.75 1.49
N ILE A 81 -0.53 -5.71 0.89
CA ILE A 81 -0.65 -4.34 1.42
C ILE A 81 -2.12 -3.92 1.47
N ALA A 82 -2.87 -4.16 0.39
CA ALA A 82 -4.29 -3.82 0.34
C ALA A 82 -5.06 -4.54 1.45
N ARG A 83 -4.77 -5.83 1.68
CA ARG A 83 -5.41 -6.61 2.74
C ARG A 83 -5.14 -5.97 4.12
N VAL A 84 -3.91 -5.60 4.40
CA VAL A 84 -3.57 -4.91 5.65
C VAL A 84 -4.43 -3.65 5.83
N CYS A 85 -4.56 -2.86 4.77
CA CYS A 85 -5.31 -1.61 4.82
C CYS A 85 -6.81 -1.82 5.08
N VAL A 86 -7.45 -2.75 4.36
CA VAL A 86 -8.91 -2.89 4.44
C VAL A 86 -9.36 -3.89 5.51
N VAL A 87 -8.61 -4.94 5.75
CA VAL A 87 -8.98 -5.97 6.74
C VAL A 87 -8.48 -5.59 8.14
N GLU A 88 -7.21 -5.22 8.27
CA GLU A 88 -6.63 -4.95 9.58
C GLU A 88 -6.85 -3.51 10.04
N CYS A 89 -6.81 -2.55 9.13
CA CYS A 89 -6.94 -1.13 9.47
C CYS A 89 -8.33 -0.55 9.20
N GLY A 90 -9.21 -1.33 8.59
CA GLY A 90 -10.61 -0.93 8.43
C GLY A 90 -10.86 0.13 7.36
N ALA A 91 -9.94 0.32 6.41
CA ALA A 91 -10.19 1.24 5.32
C ALA A 91 -11.38 0.73 4.47
N PRO A 92 -12.33 1.59 4.09
CA PRO A 92 -13.46 1.16 3.28
C PRO A 92 -13.03 0.64 1.90
N ARG A 93 -12.07 1.31 1.29
CA ARG A 93 -11.54 0.98 -0.03
C ARG A 93 -10.14 1.57 -0.13
N VAL A 94 -9.22 0.83 -0.75
CA VAL A 94 -7.85 1.30 -0.94
C VAL A 94 -7.39 1.03 -2.36
N GLN A 95 -6.69 1.99 -2.93
CA GLN A 95 -5.92 1.80 -4.16
C GLN A 95 -4.45 1.74 -3.77
N VAL A 96 -3.76 0.69 -4.17
CA VAL A 96 -2.35 0.46 -3.83
C VAL A 96 -1.55 0.38 -5.11
N SER A 97 -0.48 1.16 -5.18
CA SER A 97 0.52 1.04 -6.24
C SER A 97 1.84 0.59 -5.63
N VAL A 98 2.47 -0.40 -6.23
CA VAL A 98 3.81 -0.86 -5.85
C VAL A 98 4.72 -0.69 -7.04
N TRP A 99 5.79 0.06 -6.85
CA TRP A 99 6.78 0.37 -7.87
C TRP A 99 8.10 -0.28 -7.49
N LYS A 100 8.78 -0.84 -8.50
CA LYS A 100 10.09 -1.51 -8.32
C LYS A 100 11.11 -0.78 -9.18
N PRO A 101 11.78 0.25 -8.64
CA PRO A 101 12.77 1.03 -9.41
C PRO A 101 13.93 0.14 -9.86
N GLY A 102 14.39 0.39 -11.07
CA GLY A 102 15.55 -0.32 -11.63
C GLY A 102 15.31 -1.76 -12.04
N ALA A 103 14.06 -2.24 -12.01
CA ALA A 103 13.75 -3.63 -12.37
C ALA A 103 13.88 -3.90 -13.88
N LEU A 104 13.64 -2.89 -14.69
CA LEU A 104 13.70 -3.01 -16.16
C LEU A 104 14.74 -2.05 -16.71
N ARG A 105 15.43 -2.50 -17.76
CA ARG A 105 16.45 -1.67 -18.43
C ARG A 105 15.77 -0.52 -19.17
N TYR A 106 16.44 0.65 -19.15
CA TYR A 106 16.02 1.86 -19.85
C TYR A 106 14.71 2.48 -19.35
N THR A 107 14.22 2.06 -18.19
CA THR A 107 13.02 2.62 -17.56
C THR A 107 13.35 3.12 -16.17
N ASP A 108 12.59 4.10 -15.68
CA ASP A 108 12.75 4.57 -14.30
C ASP A 108 12.23 3.52 -13.32
N THR A 109 11.09 2.94 -13.63
CA THR A 109 10.43 1.99 -12.72
C THR A 109 9.39 1.17 -13.48
N VAL A 110 8.95 0.09 -12.84
CA VAL A 110 7.77 -0.68 -13.25
C VAL A 110 6.93 -0.91 -12.01
N GLY A 111 5.63 -0.92 -12.18
CA GLY A 111 4.74 -1.10 -11.04
C GLY A 111 3.39 -1.65 -11.40
N VAL A 112 2.62 -1.95 -10.37
CA VAL A 112 1.23 -2.41 -10.48
C VAL A 112 0.36 -1.51 -9.62
N THR A 113 -0.89 -1.36 -10.01
CA THR A 113 -1.89 -0.62 -9.24
C THR A 113 -3.15 -1.48 -9.14
N ILE A 114 -3.64 -1.65 -7.93
CA ILE A 114 -4.86 -2.41 -7.66
C ILE A 114 -5.79 -1.60 -6.75
N GLU A 115 -7.07 -1.93 -6.79
CA GLU A 115 -8.05 -1.36 -5.88
C GLU A 115 -8.83 -2.49 -5.22
N ARG A 116 -8.99 -2.43 -3.89
CA ARG A 116 -9.61 -3.50 -3.11
C ARG A 116 -10.48 -2.97 -2.00
N THR A 117 -11.44 -3.79 -1.61
CA THR A 117 -12.24 -3.62 -0.39
C THR A 117 -12.08 -4.88 0.45
N ALA A 118 -12.61 -4.88 1.69
CA ALA A 118 -12.53 -6.06 2.55
C ALA A 118 -13.22 -7.27 1.94
N ALA A 119 -14.25 -7.06 1.11
CA ALA A 119 -14.98 -8.14 0.43
C ALA A 119 -14.07 -8.97 -0.49
N ASP A 120 -13.01 -8.37 -1.03
CA ASP A 120 -12.08 -9.08 -1.91
C ASP A 120 -11.26 -10.15 -1.19
N PHE A 121 -11.27 -10.14 0.14
CA PHE A 121 -10.44 -11.03 0.97
C PHE A 121 -11.27 -11.99 1.83
N GLN A 122 -12.53 -12.13 1.50
CA GLN A 122 -13.41 -13.07 2.20
C GLN A 122 -13.30 -14.49 1.63
#